data_477174175d973b2355f85762bcbcd705
#
_entry.id   477174175d973b2355f85762bcbcd705
#
_cell.length_a   1.000
_cell.length_b   1.000
_cell.length_c   1.000
_cell.angle_alpha   90.00
_cell.angle_beta   90.00
_cell.angle_gamma   90.00
#
_symmetry.space_group_name_H-M   'P 1'
#
loop_
_entity.id
_entity.type
_entity.pdbx_description
1 polymer ?
#
loop_
_entity_poly.entity_id
_entity_poly.type
_entity_poly.pdbx_seq_one_letter_code
_entity_poly.pdbx_strand_id
1 'polypeptide(L)'
;MTPAADIPVETYNNGGQLVIVNLQKTPLNNLAALNIFAKCDEVMRRLFKKMDLQIPVFNLQRKVEFSMQLKDNEYFLHVRGVDEEGGPYSLFPQVELKKDKGPSEVLKKEPFRFNLKGNPPAKVRVVLHFEGHYSEPPNQIELETADLKRTTYLMVFNPVSKTWELTVPVE
;
A
#
# COMPACT_ATOMS: atom_id res chain seq x y z
N MET A 1 -16.39 -13.32 -10.03
CA MET A 1 -17.30 -12.75 -9.02
C MET A 1 -18.36 -11.95 -9.77
N THR A 2 -19.60 -12.33 -9.61
CA THR A 2 -20.76 -11.59 -10.09
C THR A 2 -20.96 -10.32 -9.26
N PRO A 3 -21.40 -9.17 -9.81
CA PRO A 3 -21.87 -9.02 -11.20
C PRO A 3 -20.76 -8.69 -12.22
N ALA A 4 -19.56 -8.31 -11.81
CA ALA A 4 -18.52 -7.83 -12.74
C ALA A 4 -18.09 -8.88 -13.78
N ALA A 5 -18.15 -10.17 -13.44
CA ALA A 5 -17.81 -11.26 -14.36
C ALA A 5 -18.80 -11.40 -15.53
N ASP A 6 -20.00 -10.87 -15.40
CA ASP A 6 -21.05 -11.00 -16.40
C ASP A 6 -21.01 -9.86 -17.46
N ILE A 7 -20.35 -8.73 -17.12
CA ILE A 7 -20.24 -7.55 -18.01
C ILE A 7 -19.70 -7.90 -19.41
N PRO A 8 -18.63 -8.71 -19.56
CA PRO A 8 -18.14 -9.08 -20.88
C PRO A 8 -19.14 -9.88 -21.70
N VAL A 9 -19.92 -10.75 -21.05
CA VAL A 9 -20.94 -11.57 -21.71
C VAL A 9 -22.11 -10.70 -22.16
N GLU A 10 -22.53 -9.76 -21.32
CA GLU A 10 -23.58 -8.78 -21.67
C GLU A 10 -23.15 -7.89 -22.83
N THR A 11 -21.87 -7.45 -22.84
CA THR A 11 -21.31 -6.69 -23.97
C THR A 11 -21.40 -7.48 -25.27
N TYR A 12 -21.02 -8.75 -25.26
CA TYR A 12 -21.12 -9.62 -26.42
C TYR A 12 -22.58 -9.82 -26.87
N ASN A 13 -23.49 -10.10 -25.95
CA ASN A 13 -24.90 -10.33 -26.25
C ASN A 13 -25.60 -9.09 -26.84
N ASN A 14 -25.12 -7.89 -26.50
CA ASN A 14 -25.58 -6.62 -27.03
C ASN A 14 -24.85 -6.19 -28.33
N GLY A 15 -24.13 -7.12 -28.99
CA GLY A 15 -23.43 -6.86 -30.26
C GLY A 15 -22.11 -6.11 -30.14
N GLY A 16 -21.60 -5.92 -28.92
CA GLY A 16 -20.28 -5.35 -28.67
C GLY A 16 -19.16 -6.33 -29.02
N GLN A 17 -17.98 -5.79 -29.33
CA GLN A 17 -16.79 -6.60 -29.59
C GLN A 17 -15.96 -6.78 -28.31
N LEU A 18 -15.67 -8.03 -27.95
CA LEU A 18 -14.88 -8.39 -26.80
C LEU A 18 -13.41 -8.57 -27.19
N VAL A 19 -12.52 -7.90 -26.53
CA VAL A 19 -11.06 -8.12 -26.63
C VAL A 19 -10.55 -8.65 -25.32
N ILE A 20 -9.85 -9.78 -25.33
CA ILE A 20 -9.29 -10.39 -24.13
C ILE A 20 -7.78 -10.32 -24.18
N VAL A 21 -7.18 -9.68 -23.18
CA VAL A 21 -5.74 -9.67 -22.94
C VAL A 21 -5.46 -10.50 -21.69
N ASN A 22 -4.84 -11.66 -21.84
CA ASN A 22 -4.51 -12.54 -20.73
C ASN A 22 -3.36 -13.47 -21.11
N LEU A 23 -2.57 -13.93 -20.13
CA LEU A 23 -1.51 -14.92 -20.37
C LEU A 23 -2.05 -16.32 -20.65
N GLN A 24 -3.24 -16.63 -20.17
CA GLN A 24 -3.87 -17.94 -20.29
C GLN A 24 -5.22 -17.83 -20.99
N LYS A 25 -5.69 -18.95 -21.54
CA LYS A 25 -7.05 -19.04 -22.06
C LYS A 25 -8.07 -18.84 -20.94
N THR A 26 -9.13 -18.14 -21.27
CA THR A 26 -10.29 -17.91 -20.40
C THR A 26 -11.53 -18.62 -20.96
N PRO A 27 -12.56 -18.86 -20.16
CA PRO A 27 -13.82 -19.44 -20.67
C PRO A 27 -14.50 -18.59 -21.76
N LEU A 28 -14.18 -17.29 -21.83
CA LEU A 28 -14.79 -16.35 -22.78
C LEU A 28 -14.00 -16.19 -24.09
N ASN A 29 -12.88 -16.91 -24.26
CA ASN A 29 -12.05 -16.77 -25.47
C ASN A 29 -12.82 -16.99 -26.78
N ASN A 30 -13.82 -17.89 -26.75
CA ASN A 30 -14.63 -18.19 -27.94
C ASN A 30 -15.62 -17.07 -28.30
N LEU A 31 -15.92 -16.17 -27.37
CA LEU A 31 -16.78 -15.00 -27.59
C LEU A 31 -15.98 -13.76 -28.00
N ALA A 32 -14.66 -13.80 -27.85
CA ALA A 32 -13.79 -12.65 -28.12
C ALA A 32 -13.55 -12.48 -29.62
N ALA A 33 -13.70 -11.27 -30.10
CA ALA A 33 -13.28 -10.87 -31.46
C ALA A 33 -11.75 -10.88 -31.61
N LEU A 34 -11.04 -10.67 -30.50
CA LEU A 34 -9.57 -10.72 -30.48
C LEU A 34 -9.07 -11.25 -29.12
N ASN A 35 -8.15 -12.22 -29.16
CA ASN A 35 -7.44 -12.73 -28.02
C ASN A 35 -5.95 -12.38 -28.11
N ILE A 36 -5.40 -11.71 -27.09
CA ILE A 36 -3.99 -11.33 -27.01
C ILE A 36 -3.36 -12.05 -25.82
N PHE A 37 -2.47 -13.00 -26.09
CA PHE A 37 -1.76 -13.76 -25.06
C PHE A 37 -0.45 -13.04 -24.68
N ALA A 38 -0.58 -12.00 -23.84
CA ALA A 38 0.54 -11.19 -23.40
C ALA A 38 0.24 -10.56 -22.01
N LYS A 39 1.27 -9.99 -21.37
CA LYS A 39 1.09 -9.19 -20.17
C LYS A 39 0.28 -7.93 -20.49
N CYS A 40 -0.73 -7.66 -19.68
CA CYS A 40 -1.65 -6.53 -19.89
C CYS A 40 -0.89 -5.20 -19.98
N ASP A 41 0.07 -4.96 -19.09
CA ASP A 41 0.87 -3.71 -19.07
C ASP A 41 1.67 -3.52 -20.36
N GLU A 42 2.16 -4.60 -20.96
CA GLU A 42 2.91 -4.50 -22.22
C GLU A 42 2.00 -4.13 -23.39
N VAL A 43 0.82 -4.77 -23.45
CA VAL A 43 -0.18 -4.45 -24.47
C VAL A 43 -0.64 -3.00 -24.32
N MET A 44 -0.96 -2.55 -23.10
CA MET A 44 -1.39 -1.19 -22.84
C MET A 44 -0.32 -0.16 -23.18
N ARG A 45 0.95 -0.39 -22.80
CA ARG A 45 2.05 0.51 -23.19
C ARG A 45 2.19 0.65 -24.71
N ARG A 46 2.08 -0.45 -25.45
CA ARG A 46 2.14 -0.43 -26.93
C ARG A 46 0.92 0.28 -27.53
N LEU A 47 -0.26 0.06 -26.95
CA LEU A 47 -1.50 0.71 -27.39
C LEU A 47 -1.41 2.22 -27.20
N PHE A 48 -1.05 2.68 -25.99
CA PHE A 48 -0.88 4.10 -25.68
C PHE A 48 0.13 4.77 -26.60
N LYS A 49 1.29 4.10 -26.82
CA LYS A 49 2.30 4.60 -27.79
C LYS A 49 1.74 4.71 -29.20
N LYS A 50 0.92 3.74 -29.63
CA LYS A 50 0.35 3.74 -31.00
C LYS A 50 -0.73 4.81 -31.16
N MET A 51 -1.39 5.20 -30.07
CA MET A 51 -2.40 6.25 -30.03
C MET A 51 -1.81 7.65 -29.73
N ASP A 52 -0.48 7.75 -29.58
CA ASP A 52 0.23 8.96 -29.16
C ASP A 52 -0.28 9.53 -27.81
N LEU A 53 -0.64 8.61 -26.91
CA LEU A 53 -1.08 8.95 -25.56
C LEU A 53 0.03 8.69 -24.56
N GLN A 54 0.15 9.57 -23.58
CA GLN A 54 1.05 9.38 -22.42
C GLN A 54 0.35 8.58 -21.34
N ILE A 55 1.07 7.60 -20.76
CA ILE A 55 0.61 6.91 -19.55
C ILE A 55 0.89 7.82 -18.36
N PRO A 56 -0.13 8.19 -17.58
CA PRO A 56 0.08 9.00 -16.39
C PRO A 56 1.03 8.32 -15.40
N VAL A 57 1.86 9.12 -14.75
CA VAL A 57 2.69 8.61 -13.64
C VAL A 57 1.75 8.26 -12.47
N PHE A 58 1.85 7.04 -11.99
CA PHE A 58 1.13 6.57 -10.83
C PHE A 58 2.10 6.38 -9.68
N ASN A 59 1.89 7.13 -8.60
CA ASN A 59 2.59 6.96 -7.33
C ASN A 59 1.59 6.53 -6.26
N LEU A 60 1.93 5.48 -5.53
CA LEU A 60 1.09 4.98 -4.47
C LEU A 60 1.31 5.79 -3.20
N GLN A 61 0.24 6.38 -2.69
CA GLN A 61 0.27 7.12 -1.44
C GLN A 61 -0.20 6.25 -0.28
N ARG A 62 0.49 6.35 0.85
CA ARG A 62 0.14 5.71 2.11
C ARG A 62 0.22 6.74 3.23
N LYS A 63 -0.82 6.83 4.04
CA LYS A 63 -0.82 7.67 5.23
C LYS A 63 -0.72 6.80 6.47
N VAL A 64 0.22 7.12 7.33
CA VAL A 64 0.49 6.38 8.56
C VAL A 64 0.51 7.35 9.74
N GLU A 65 -0.28 7.08 10.73
CA GLU A 65 -0.35 7.86 11.94
C GLU A 65 0.49 7.20 13.04
N PHE A 66 1.31 8.00 13.68
CA PHE A 66 2.01 7.67 14.91
C PHE A 66 1.49 8.54 16.05
N SER A 67 1.22 7.93 17.19
CA SER A 67 0.85 8.68 18.38
C SER A 67 1.49 8.11 19.63
N MET A 68 1.86 9.00 20.55
CA MET A 68 2.41 8.64 21.84
C MET A 68 1.36 8.86 22.93
N GLN A 69 1.14 7.86 23.74
CA GLN A 69 0.19 7.93 24.88
C GLN A 69 0.89 7.54 26.17
N LEU A 70 0.77 8.40 27.20
CA LEU A 70 1.17 8.06 28.56
C LEU A 70 -0.04 7.43 29.29
N LYS A 71 0.13 6.22 29.79
CA LYS A 71 -0.87 5.52 30.59
C LYS A 71 -0.17 4.74 31.71
N ASP A 72 -0.68 4.85 32.94
CA ASP A 72 -0.14 4.13 34.10
C ASP A 72 1.39 4.32 34.28
N ASN A 73 1.89 5.53 34.00
CA ASN A 73 3.31 5.90 34.04
C ASN A 73 4.20 5.15 33.01
N GLU A 74 3.59 4.58 31.98
CA GLU A 74 4.28 3.95 30.85
C GLU A 74 3.91 4.62 29.53
N TYR A 75 4.86 4.76 28.62
CA TYR A 75 4.66 5.31 27.30
C TYR A 75 4.33 4.22 26.28
N PHE A 76 3.30 4.47 25.50
CA PHE A 76 2.86 3.58 24.43
C PHE A 76 2.93 4.30 23.09
N LEU A 77 3.66 3.70 22.15
CA LEU A 77 3.66 4.12 20.75
C LEU A 77 2.56 3.35 20.01
N HIS A 78 1.64 4.07 19.40
CA HIS A 78 0.61 3.53 18.54
C HIS A 78 0.98 3.81 17.09
N VAL A 79 0.79 2.81 16.23
CA VAL A 79 0.99 2.90 14.79
C VAL A 79 -0.27 2.43 14.10
N ARG A 80 -0.81 3.22 13.19
CA ARG A 80 -1.97 2.82 12.38
C ARG A 80 -1.93 3.38 10.98
N GLY A 81 -2.44 2.62 10.01
CA GLY A 81 -2.76 3.16 8.70
C GLY A 81 -4.01 4.05 8.78
N VAL A 82 -4.04 5.09 7.97
CA VAL A 82 -5.20 5.97 7.82
C VAL A 82 -5.54 6.17 6.35
N ASP A 83 -6.82 6.32 6.06
CA ASP A 83 -7.31 6.68 4.73
C ASP A 83 -7.16 8.19 4.44
N GLU A 84 -7.73 8.63 3.34
CA GLU A 84 -7.67 10.04 2.93
C GLU A 84 -8.41 10.97 3.88
N GLU A 85 -9.45 10.48 4.55
CA GLU A 85 -10.30 11.21 5.48
C GLU A 85 -9.77 11.13 6.94
N GLY A 86 -8.69 10.36 7.18
CA GLY A 86 -8.09 10.14 8.49
C GLY A 86 -8.74 9.01 9.29
N GLY A 87 -9.64 8.25 8.67
CA GLY A 87 -10.21 7.03 9.22
C GLY A 87 -9.19 5.88 9.32
N PRO A 88 -9.42 4.89 10.20
CA PRO A 88 -8.52 3.75 10.31
C PRO A 88 -8.53 2.91 9.02
N TYR A 89 -7.36 2.59 8.51
CA TYR A 89 -7.18 1.77 7.32
C TYR A 89 -6.09 0.71 7.54
N SER A 90 -6.42 -0.55 7.33
CA SER A 90 -5.48 -1.66 7.51
C SER A 90 -4.46 -1.67 6.36
N LEU A 91 -3.21 -1.37 6.68
CA LEU A 91 -2.10 -1.27 5.72
C LEU A 91 -1.03 -2.34 5.95
N PHE A 92 -0.94 -2.86 7.17
CA PHE A 92 0.23 -3.60 7.61
C PHE A 92 -0.14 -5.00 8.07
N PRO A 93 0.47 -6.07 7.52
CA PRO A 93 0.44 -7.41 8.11
C PRO A 93 1.30 -7.49 9.38
N GLN A 94 2.30 -6.60 9.49
CA GLN A 94 3.13 -6.49 10.69
C GLN A 94 3.83 -5.13 10.78
N VAL A 95 4.13 -4.73 12.01
CA VAL A 95 4.95 -3.55 12.36
C VAL A 95 6.05 -4.00 13.31
N GLU A 96 7.27 -3.50 13.10
CA GLU A 96 8.45 -3.82 13.90
C GLU A 96 8.99 -2.55 14.56
N LEU A 97 9.16 -2.58 15.87
CA LEU A 97 9.91 -1.58 16.64
C LEU A 97 11.34 -2.04 16.84
N LYS A 98 12.29 -1.33 16.25
CA LYS A 98 13.73 -1.61 16.44
C LYS A 98 14.19 -1.02 17.75
N LYS A 99 14.87 -1.85 18.54
CA LYS A 99 15.51 -1.45 19.80
C LYS A 99 16.99 -1.24 19.58
N ASP A 100 17.60 -0.27 20.25
CA ASP A 100 19.05 -0.02 20.15
C ASP A 100 19.86 -1.17 20.72
N LYS A 101 19.31 -1.88 21.70
CA LYS A 101 19.93 -3.10 22.30
C LYS A 101 18.87 -4.20 22.37
N GLY A 102 19.25 -5.38 21.89
CA GLY A 102 18.41 -6.57 21.92
C GLY A 102 17.55 -6.77 20.67
N PRO A 103 16.70 -7.80 20.67
CA PRO A 103 15.85 -8.11 19.51
C PRO A 103 14.75 -7.06 19.34
N SER A 104 14.39 -6.83 18.08
CA SER A 104 13.24 -6.02 17.72
C SER A 104 11.94 -6.62 18.26
N GLU A 105 10.98 -5.75 18.55
CA GLU A 105 9.64 -6.16 18.90
C GLU A 105 8.73 -6.12 17.67
N VAL A 106 8.10 -7.25 17.35
CA VAL A 106 7.26 -7.38 16.14
C VAL A 106 5.83 -7.68 16.55
N LEU A 107 4.91 -6.84 16.09
CA LEU A 107 3.48 -7.05 16.20
C LEU A 107 2.92 -7.46 14.83
N LYS A 108 2.10 -8.52 14.79
CA LYS A 108 1.52 -9.10 13.57
C LYS A 108 0.00 -8.93 13.47
N LYS A 109 -0.57 -8.12 14.34
CA LYS A 109 -2.02 -7.88 14.38
C LYS A 109 -2.29 -6.51 15.00
N GLU A 110 -3.24 -5.80 14.42
CA GLU A 110 -3.78 -4.57 14.99
C GLU A 110 -4.51 -4.83 16.32
N PRO A 111 -4.46 -3.87 17.24
CA PRO A 111 -3.77 -2.59 17.17
C PRO A 111 -2.26 -2.71 17.40
N PHE A 112 -1.46 -2.02 16.56
CA PHE A 112 -0.01 -1.98 16.74
C PHE A 112 0.33 -0.97 17.83
N ARG A 113 0.51 -1.50 19.05
CA ARG A 113 0.77 -0.72 20.25
C ARG A 113 1.99 -1.29 20.98
N PHE A 114 3.07 -0.50 21.01
CA PHE A 114 4.33 -0.86 21.65
C PHE A 114 4.47 -0.18 23.01
N ASN A 115 4.81 -0.95 24.03
CA ASN A 115 5.15 -0.41 25.35
C ASN A 115 6.64 -0.07 25.39
N LEU A 116 6.96 1.22 25.55
CA LEU A 116 8.35 1.70 25.56
C LEU A 116 9.04 1.58 26.94
N LYS A 117 8.33 1.10 27.95
CA LYS A 117 8.84 0.83 29.32
C LYS A 117 9.65 2.00 29.91
N GLY A 118 8.99 2.81 30.72
CA GLY A 118 9.60 3.98 31.37
C GLY A 118 9.69 5.20 30.42
N ASN A 119 10.74 6.00 30.56
CA ASN A 119 10.95 7.14 29.69
C ASN A 119 11.32 6.66 28.27
N PRO A 120 10.62 7.15 27.22
CA PRO A 120 10.95 6.77 25.87
C PRO A 120 12.37 7.28 25.50
N PRO A 121 13.11 6.52 24.68
CA PRO A 121 14.36 7.02 24.12
C PRO A 121 14.07 8.26 23.24
N ALA A 122 15.06 9.13 23.05
CA ALA A 122 14.88 10.35 22.26
C ALA A 122 14.38 10.05 20.82
N LYS A 123 14.76 8.89 20.28
CA LYS A 123 14.34 8.44 18.96
C LYS A 123 13.94 6.97 18.99
N VAL A 124 12.96 6.61 18.18
CA VAL A 124 12.55 5.23 17.93
C VAL A 124 12.54 4.94 16.44
N ARG A 125 12.90 3.73 16.06
CA ARG A 125 12.87 3.27 14.66
C ARG A 125 11.77 2.24 14.48
N VAL A 126 10.83 2.55 13.59
CA VAL A 126 9.71 1.68 13.25
C VAL A 126 9.86 1.19 11.82
N VAL A 127 9.75 -0.11 11.62
CA VAL A 127 9.70 -0.71 10.28
C VAL A 127 8.27 -1.12 9.98
N LEU A 128 7.74 -0.58 8.90
CA LEU A 128 6.40 -0.83 8.39
C LEU A 128 6.51 -1.88 7.28
N HIS A 129 5.82 -3.01 7.46
CA HIS A 129 5.70 -4.01 6.42
C HIS A 129 4.31 -3.87 5.80
N PHE A 130 4.26 -3.70 4.49
CA PHE A 130 3.01 -3.51 3.75
C PHE A 130 2.48 -4.84 3.22
N GLU A 131 1.20 -4.90 2.88
CA GLU A 131 0.62 -6.09 2.25
C GLU A 131 1.21 -6.41 0.86
N GLY A 132 1.89 -5.44 0.25
CA GLY A 132 2.68 -5.64 -0.94
C GLY A 132 1.88 -5.80 -2.23
N HIS A 133 0.67 -5.25 -2.32
CA HIS A 133 -0.16 -5.29 -3.54
C HIS A 133 0.54 -4.71 -4.77
N TYR A 134 1.47 -3.76 -4.56
CA TYR A 134 2.33 -3.19 -5.59
C TYR A 134 3.80 -3.58 -5.42
N SER A 135 4.07 -4.64 -4.64
CA SER A 135 5.41 -5.08 -4.24
C SER A 135 6.16 -4.01 -3.45
N GLU A 136 5.44 -3.26 -2.60
CA GLU A 136 6.03 -2.26 -1.71
C GLU A 136 7.01 -2.94 -0.75
N PRO A 137 8.28 -2.51 -0.73
CA PRO A 137 9.23 -3.00 0.25
C PRO A 137 8.92 -2.43 1.64
N PRO A 138 9.37 -3.09 2.72
CA PRO A 138 9.29 -2.49 4.04
C PRO A 138 9.93 -1.10 4.06
N ASN A 139 9.33 -0.17 4.81
CA ASN A 139 9.89 1.16 5.00
C ASN A 139 10.20 1.42 6.46
N GLN A 140 11.36 2.02 6.74
CA GLN A 140 11.80 2.36 8.08
C GLN A 140 11.66 3.86 8.30
N ILE A 141 11.00 4.22 9.40
CA ILE A 141 10.81 5.60 9.84
C ILE A 141 11.51 5.77 11.19
N GLU A 142 12.25 6.85 11.32
CA GLU A 142 12.80 7.31 12.60
C GLU A 142 11.91 8.43 13.15
N LEU A 143 11.42 8.26 14.37
CA LEU A 143 10.53 9.18 15.05
C LEU A 143 11.25 9.81 16.24
N GLU A 144 11.17 11.11 16.37
CA GLU A 144 11.55 11.82 17.59
C GLU A 144 10.41 11.74 18.59
N THR A 145 10.69 11.28 19.80
CA THR A 145 9.65 10.96 20.78
C THR A 145 9.24 12.15 21.64
N ALA A 146 10.12 13.16 21.79
CA ALA A 146 9.93 14.26 22.71
C ALA A 146 8.63 15.04 22.45
N ASP A 147 8.28 15.26 21.20
CA ASP A 147 7.10 16.05 20.79
C ASP A 147 6.05 15.20 20.07
N LEU A 148 6.19 13.88 20.07
CA LEU A 148 5.30 12.97 19.36
C LEU A 148 3.98 12.81 20.12
N LYS A 149 3.06 13.75 19.95
CA LYS A 149 1.69 13.60 20.42
C LYS A 149 0.86 12.76 19.47
N ARG A 150 0.71 13.25 18.24
CA ARG A 150 0.03 12.58 17.13
C ARG A 150 0.54 13.21 15.85
N THR A 151 1.12 12.40 14.97
CA THR A 151 1.69 12.87 13.69
C THR A 151 1.35 11.88 12.60
N THR A 152 0.83 12.38 11.48
CA THR A 152 0.58 11.57 10.29
C THR A 152 1.73 11.78 9.31
N TYR A 153 2.22 10.70 8.74
CA TYR A 153 3.23 10.71 7.69
C TYR A 153 2.59 10.33 6.34
N LEU A 154 2.86 11.14 5.33
CA LEU A 154 2.60 10.79 3.94
C LEU A 154 3.83 10.08 3.38
N MET A 155 3.62 8.90 2.85
CA MET A 155 4.64 8.08 2.22
C MET A 155 4.25 7.87 0.75
N VAL A 156 5.16 8.15 -0.15
CA VAL A 156 4.94 8.03 -1.60
C VAL A 156 5.86 6.94 -2.15
N PHE A 157 5.26 5.92 -2.71
CA PHE A 157 5.95 4.79 -3.33
C PHE A 157 5.78 4.82 -4.84
N ASN A 158 6.89 4.68 -5.55
CA ASN A 158 6.90 4.54 -7.00
C ASN A 158 6.93 3.05 -7.39
N PRO A 159 5.85 2.50 -7.97
CA PRO A 159 5.79 1.08 -8.31
C PRO A 159 6.72 0.69 -9.47
N VAL A 160 7.20 1.65 -10.26
CA VAL A 160 8.09 1.42 -11.39
C VAL A 160 9.54 1.25 -10.90
N SER A 161 10.04 2.21 -10.14
CA SER A 161 11.38 2.14 -9.53
C SER A 161 11.44 1.21 -8.33
N LYS A 162 10.28 0.88 -7.74
CA LYS A 162 10.12 0.09 -6.50
C LYS A 162 10.80 0.72 -5.29
N THR A 163 10.76 2.03 -5.22
CA THR A 163 11.38 2.83 -4.16
C THR A 163 10.36 3.73 -3.46
N TRP A 164 10.57 3.98 -2.19
CA TRP A 164 9.89 5.04 -1.46
C TRP A 164 10.57 6.37 -1.79
N GLU A 165 9.84 7.30 -2.40
CA GLU A 165 10.36 8.58 -2.87
C GLU A 165 10.23 9.70 -1.84
N LEU A 166 9.21 9.58 -0.98
CA LEU A 166 8.90 10.59 0.02
C LEU A 166 8.37 9.93 1.29
N THR A 167 8.80 10.44 2.43
CA THR A 167 8.22 10.12 3.74
C THR A 167 8.32 11.38 4.60
N VAL A 168 7.24 12.12 4.70
CA VAL A 168 7.19 13.40 5.40
C VAL A 168 5.98 13.46 6.33
N PRO A 169 6.10 14.16 7.48
CA PRO A 169 4.94 14.49 8.29
C PRO A 169 3.98 15.39 7.51
N VAL A 170 2.69 15.17 7.68
CA VAL A 170 1.62 16.02 7.15
C VAL A 170 0.80 16.59 8.30
N GLU A 171 0.42 17.84 8.18
CA GLU A 171 -0.39 18.57 9.18
C GLU A 171 -1.86 18.15 9.14
#